data_037c876061deb42e015dbc246ac65505
#
_entry.id   037c876061deb42e015dbc246ac65505
#
_cell.length_a   1.000
_cell.length_b   1.000
_cell.length_c   1.000
_cell.angle_alpha   90.00
_cell.angle_beta   90.00
_cell.angle_gamma   90.00
#
_symmetry.space_group_name_H-M   'P 1'
#
loop_
_entity.id
_entity.type
_entity.pdbx_description
1 polymer ?
#
loop_
_entity_poly.entity_id
_entity_poly.type
_entity_poly.pdbx_seq_one_letter_code
_entity_poly.pdbx_strand_id
1 'polypeptide(L)'
;MERVDLLPPPADAVAHRADAYAAAPLLNCLLREVAERLPEPGDRPVYRLPDGRLLRVRGERRPAEPEVRVAGGWRRVNHTELVKLVAEELTRHTGLPNHDLPAEMIDSRDAVAALLTARDRATAPRDPYLRSEQCLVTGHPHHPAPKARGGGPVAAWLPYAPEAHARFPLVLLGLREDAVVEEGDTAALDALGEAPPGYRLLPAHPWQLDLVGCADAFADGRLIRLGTTGFDVWPTAAIRTVYAPANDLFLKFSLDVRITNDIRRLWRHDLLKLRRTDEAVVRAFAQGPRASGPGASGPGSSGPGSSGPGSSGSPRSAAWLSDRGYRTADFAFEELAVLVRDGLAGHVRPGATPLLAAALVEGFEGNPLDGIEDPAAWWEAYLRAVVPPVLAAFADHGVVLEAHLQNTLVAVADDGTPVQALFRDAEGVKLLTDVERADGWERLVYCLVVNHLWEIAVALAERRPGFDPWPAARRELARHDLPEIGALLVSPTLPGKTNLLLRWTGADGADARYLPLPNPLSET
;
A
#
# COMPACT_ATOMS: atom_id res chain seq x y z
N MET A 1 12.04 -37.77 -11.92
CA MET A 1 11.29 -36.68 -12.61
C MET A 1 12.31 -35.58 -12.83
N GLU A 2 12.90 -35.56 -14.04
CA GLU A 2 13.98 -34.64 -14.42
C GLU A 2 13.49 -33.20 -14.33
N ARG A 3 14.28 -32.33 -13.66
CA ARG A 3 14.13 -30.89 -13.76
C ARG A 3 14.35 -30.48 -15.21
N VAL A 4 13.30 -30.08 -15.89
CA VAL A 4 13.44 -29.32 -17.11
C VAL A 4 14.07 -27.99 -16.71
N ASP A 5 15.34 -27.78 -17.00
CA ASP A 5 16.00 -26.48 -16.93
C ASP A 5 15.30 -25.58 -17.96
N LEU A 6 14.28 -24.85 -17.51
CA LEU A 6 13.69 -23.79 -18.30
C LEU A 6 14.75 -22.69 -18.44
N LEU A 7 15.29 -22.57 -19.63
CA LEU A 7 16.15 -21.44 -20.01
C LEU A 7 15.43 -20.13 -19.62
N PRO A 8 16.14 -19.15 -19.04
CA PRO A 8 15.55 -17.86 -18.76
C PRO A 8 14.92 -17.28 -20.04
N PRO A 9 13.76 -16.59 -19.93
CA PRO A 9 13.12 -15.99 -21.10
C PRO A 9 14.13 -15.10 -21.83
N PRO A 10 14.08 -15.02 -23.15
CA PRO A 10 14.99 -14.17 -23.92
C PRO A 10 14.87 -12.70 -23.44
N ALA A 11 15.97 -11.97 -23.42
CA ALA A 11 16.05 -10.59 -22.93
C ALA A 11 14.97 -9.68 -23.54
N ASP A 12 14.62 -9.90 -24.81
CA ASP A 12 13.53 -9.19 -25.51
C ASP A 12 12.15 -9.44 -24.87
N ALA A 13 11.89 -10.63 -24.34
CA ALA A 13 10.62 -10.93 -23.66
C ALA A 13 10.50 -10.22 -22.33
N VAL A 14 11.59 -10.11 -21.56
CA VAL A 14 11.62 -9.35 -20.30
C VAL A 14 11.43 -7.87 -20.56
N ALA A 15 12.12 -7.31 -21.55
CA ALA A 15 11.99 -5.91 -21.94
C ALA A 15 10.55 -5.56 -22.36
N HIS A 16 9.93 -6.42 -23.17
CA HIS A 16 8.54 -6.23 -23.60
C HIS A 16 7.53 -6.29 -22.42
N ARG A 17 7.74 -7.22 -21.48
CA ARG A 17 6.92 -7.29 -20.25
C ARG A 17 7.11 -6.06 -19.38
N ALA A 18 8.35 -5.58 -19.22
CA ALA A 18 8.66 -4.39 -18.45
C ALA A 18 8.01 -3.14 -19.05
N ASP A 19 8.07 -2.99 -20.38
CA ASP A 19 7.37 -1.92 -21.09
C ASP A 19 5.85 -1.95 -20.83
N ALA A 20 5.23 -3.12 -20.93
CA ALA A 20 3.79 -3.28 -20.69
C ALA A 20 3.41 -2.94 -19.23
N TYR A 21 4.18 -3.42 -18.26
CA TYR A 21 3.93 -3.19 -16.84
C TYR A 21 4.13 -1.73 -16.43
N ALA A 22 5.13 -1.04 -16.97
CA ALA A 22 5.35 0.37 -16.71
C ALA A 22 4.36 1.28 -17.46
N ALA A 23 3.91 0.87 -18.65
CA ALA A 23 2.96 1.66 -19.43
C ALA A 23 1.55 1.70 -18.82
N ALA A 24 1.07 0.62 -18.23
CA ALA A 24 -0.30 0.53 -17.72
C ALA A 24 -0.61 1.59 -16.63
N PRO A 25 0.18 1.76 -15.55
CA PRO A 25 -0.09 2.78 -14.55
C PRO A 25 0.09 4.21 -15.09
N LEU A 26 1.04 4.44 -16.01
CA LEU A 26 1.20 5.73 -16.67
C LEU A 26 -0.02 6.08 -17.54
N LEU A 27 -0.53 5.12 -18.31
CA LEU A 27 -1.78 5.28 -19.07
C LEU A 27 -2.97 5.55 -18.16
N ASN A 28 -3.12 4.80 -17.05
CA ASN A 28 -4.18 5.04 -16.09
C ASN A 28 -4.19 6.50 -15.59
N CYS A 29 -3.02 7.04 -15.27
CA CYS A 29 -2.90 8.44 -14.85
C CYS A 29 -3.26 9.40 -15.99
N LEU A 30 -2.67 9.22 -17.17
CA LEU A 30 -2.91 10.08 -18.34
C LEU A 30 -4.40 10.11 -18.72
N LEU A 31 -5.02 8.94 -18.83
CA LEU A 31 -6.42 8.80 -19.26
C LEU A 31 -7.39 9.36 -18.21
N ARG A 32 -7.07 9.24 -16.93
CA ARG A 32 -7.89 9.73 -15.82
C ARG A 32 -7.76 11.23 -15.61
N GLU A 33 -6.54 11.77 -15.69
CA GLU A 33 -6.23 13.12 -15.21
C GLU A 33 -6.21 14.17 -16.32
N VAL A 34 -5.99 13.77 -17.59
CA VAL A 34 -5.68 14.72 -18.66
C VAL A 34 -6.49 14.48 -19.93
N ALA A 35 -6.78 13.23 -20.29
CA ALA A 35 -7.41 12.91 -21.55
C ALA A 35 -8.95 12.92 -21.47
N GLU A 36 -9.59 13.28 -22.57
CA GLU A 36 -11.05 13.23 -22.76
C GLU A 36 -11.44 11.94 -23.48
N ARG A 37 -12.31 11.12 -22.87
CA ARG A 37 -12.85 9.92 -23.52
C ARG A 37 -13.83 10.31 -24.62
N LEU A 38 -13.66 9.77 -25.81
CA LEU A 38 -14.58 9.98 -26.94
C LEU A 38 -15.64 8.86 -26.97
N PRO A 39 -16.89 9.19 -27.36
CA PRO A 39 -17.99 8.22 -27.47
C PRO A 39 -17.90 7.42 -28.77
N GLU A 40 -16.77 6.78 -29.04
CA GLU A 40 -16.60 5.93 -30.21
C GLU A 40 -16.97 4.48 -29.87
N PRO A 41 -17.81 3.80 -30.72
CA PRO A 41 -18.11 2.40 -30.54
C PRO A 41 -16.90 1.54 -30.90
N GLY A 42 -16.59 0.52 -30.07
CA GLY A 42 -15.50 -0.44 -30.32
C GLY A 42 -14.95 -1.04 -29.04
N ASP A 43 -14.14 -2.07 -29.22
CA ASP A 43 -13.42 -2.77 -28.16
C ASP A 43 -12.17 -2.03 -27.65
N ARG A 44 -11.79 -0.96 -28.37
CA ARG A 44 -10.64 -0.10 -28.06
C ARG A 44 -11.09 1.34 -27.81
N PRO A 45 -11.26 1.75 -26.56
CA PRO A 45 -11.64 3.11 -26.22
C PRO A 45 -10.63 4.13 -26.77
N VAL A 46 -11.17 5.23 -27.31
CA VAL A 46 -10.42 6.33 -27.91
C VAL A 46 -10.49 7.55 -26.99
N TYR A 47 -9.37 8.21 -26.85
CA TYR A 47 -9.22 9.39 -26.03
C TYR A 47 -8.61 10.53 -26.83
N ARG A 48 -9.06 11.76 -26.56
CA ARG A 48 -8.46 12.98 -27.08
C ARG A 48 -7.52 13.57 -26.03
N LEU A 49 -6.29 13.82 -26.44
CA LEU A 49 -5.30 14.53 -25.62
C LEU A 49 -5.46 16.05 -25.76
N PRO A 50 -4.94 16.87 -24.82
CA PRO A 50 -5.09 18.32 -24.82
C PRO A 50 -4.66 19.01 -26.13
N ASP A 51 -3.68 18.47 -26.85
CA ASP A 51 -3.22 19.01 -28.13
C ASP A 51 -4.07 18.54 -29.34
N GLY A 52 -5.11 17.74 -29.10
CA GLY A 52 -5.99 17.18 -30.11
C GLY A 52 -5.52 15.84 -30.69
N ARG A 53 -4.36 15.32 -30.32
CA ARG A 53 -3.93 13.96 -30.69
C ARG A 53 -4.93 12.94 -30.17
N LEU A 54 -5.14 11.87 -30.94
CA LEU A 54 -5.99 10.75 -30.53
C LEU A 54 -5.12 9.58 -30.08
N LEU A 55 -5.42 9.07 -28.90
CA LEU A 55 -4.84 7.89 -28.29
C LEU A 55 -5.92 6.83 -28.13
N ARG A 56 -5.65 5.58 -28.53
CA ARG A 56 -6.51 4.44 -28.19
C ARG A 56 -5.74 3.38 -27.45
N VAL A 57 -6.44 2.62 -26.60
CA VAL A 57 -5.86 1.56 -25.77
C VAL A 57 -6.73 0.32 -25.86
N ARG A 58 -6.21 -0.83 -25.44
CA ARG A 58 -6.98 -2.03 -25.17
C ARG A 58 -7.33 -2.08 -23.69
N GLY A 59 -8.61 -2.26 -23.36
CA GLY A 59 -9.09 -2.27 -21.97
C GLY A 59 -9.21 -0.87 -21.36
N GLU A 60 -10.14 -0.70 -20.45
CA GLU A 60 -10.43 0.59 -19.81
C GLU A 60 -9.71 0.76 -18.47
N ARG A 61 -9.56 -0.32 -17.71
CA ARG A 61 -9.04 -0.28 -16.34
C ARG A 61 -7.59 -0.74 -16.20
N ARG A 62 -7.17 -1.64 -17.09
CA ARG A 62 -5.77 -2.01 -17.29
C ARG A 62 -5.41 -1.70 -18.73
N PRO A 63 -5.28 -0.38 -19.06
CA PRO A 63 -5.04 0.05 -20.42
C PRO A 63 -3.71 -0.51 -20.89
N ALA A 64 -3.76 -1.16 -22.05
CA ALA A 64 -2.62 -1.78 -22.69
C ALA A 64 -2.56 -1.42 -24.16
N GLU A 65 -1.44 -1.72 -24.79
CA GLU A 65 -1.25 -1.56 -26.23
C GLU A 65 -1.63 -0.16 -26.74
N PRO A 66 -1.00 0.92 -26.20
CA PRO A 66 -1.31 2.27 -26.63
C PRO A 66 -0.97 2.48 -28.11
N GLU A 67 -1.89 3.12 -28.83
CA GLU A 67 -1.71 3.51 -30.23
C GLU A 67 -2.11 4.96 -30.42
N VAL A 68 -1.31 5.71 -31.17
CA VAL A 68 -1.56 7.11 -31.53
C VAL A 68 -2.01 7.20 -32.97
N ARG A 69 -2.98 8.07 -33.26
CA ARG A 69 -3.44 8.35 -34.62
C ARG A 69 -2.38 9.14 -35.38
N VAL A 70 -1.98 8.62 -36.53
CA VAL A 70 -1.07 9.26 -37.50
C VAL A 70 -1.69 9.31 -38.87
N ALA A 71 -1.09 10.05 -39.83
CA ALA A 71 -1.51 10.01 -41.21
C ALA A 71 -1.44 8.57 -41.74
N GLY A 72 -2.59 8.01 -42.11
CA GLY A 72 -2.68 6.64 -42.62
C GLY A 72 -3.10 5.55 -41.63
N GLY A 73 -3.32 5.86 -40.34
CA GLY A 73 -3.85 4.85 -39.41
C GLY A 73 -3.45 5.03 -37.96
N TRP A 74 -3.44 3.91 -37.24
CA TRP A 74 -3.01 3.84 -35.85
C TRP A 74 -1.60 3.25 -35.76
N ARG A 75 -0.70 3.88 -34.99
CA ARG A 75 0.66 3.43 -34.75
C ARG A 75 0.84 3.11 -33.27
N ARG A 76 1.27 1.89 -32.99
CA ARG A 76 1.62 1.45 -31.64
C ARG A 76 2.80 2.28 -31.10
N VAL A 77 2.76 2.62 -29.81
CA VAL A 77 3.84 3.31 -29.10
C VAL A 77 4.35 2.42 -27.98
N ASN A 78 5.67 2.39 -27.78
CA ASN A 78 6.31 1.71 -26.67
C ASN A 78 6.34 2.63 -25.43
N HIS A 79 6.82 2.12 -24.30
CA HIS A 79 6.85 2.91 -23.06
C HIS A 79 7.67 4.20 -23.19
N THR A 80 8.84 4.17 -23.82
CA THR A 80 9.68 5.37 -24.00
C THR A 80 9.00 6.43 -24.87
N GLU A 81 8.32 6.02 -25.94
CA GLU A 81 7.52 6.92 -26.77
C GLU A 81 6.31 7.47 -26.02
N LEU A 82 5.67 6.65 -25.19
CA LEU A 82 4.58 7.08 -24.31
C LEU A 82 5.04 8.13 -23.31
N VAL A 83 6.19 7.96 -22.66
CA VAL A 83 6.78 8.95 -21.74
C VAL A 83 7.02 10.28 -22.44
N LYS A 84 7.57 10.28 -23.66
CA LYS A 84 7.75 11.51 -24.46
C LYS A 84 6.43 12.20 -24.77
N LEU A 85 5.43 11.42 -25.21
CA LEU A 85 4.09 11.91 -25.50
C LEU A 85 3.47 12.56 -24.24
N VAL A 86 3.53 11.89 -23.08
CA VAL A 86 3.02 12.42 -21.81
C VAL A 86 3.74 13.71 -21.42
N ALA A 87 5.06 13.78 -21.54
CA ALA A 87 5.83 14.97 -21.22
C ALA A 87 5.45 16.16 -22.11
N GLU A 88 5.27 15.94 -23.41
CA GLU A 88 4.81 16.98 -24.33
C GLU A 88 3.39 17.48 -23.98
N GLU A 89 2.45 16.55 -23.70
CA GLU A 89 1.09 16.91 -23.34
C GLU A 89 1.02 17.70 -22.03
N LEU A 90 1.75 17.25 -21.00
CA LEU A 90 1.74 17.91 -19.70
C LEU A 90 2.42 19.29 -19.75
N THR A 91 3.50 19.44 -20.51
CA THR A 91 4.13 20.76 -20.73
C THR A 91 3.13 21.74 -21.35
N ARG A 92 2.36 21.30 -22.35
CA ARG A 92 1.33 22.15 -22.99
C ARG A 92 0.15 22.42 -22.07
N HIS A 93 -0.32 21.39 -21.37
CA HIS A 93 -1.49 21.48 -20.49
C HIS A 93 -1.24 22.39 -19.28
N THR A 94 -0.06 22.29 -18.67
CA THR A 94 0.29 23.02 -17.44
C THR A 94 1.07 24.31 -17.71
N GLY A 95 1.72 24.45 -18.86
CA GLY A 95 2.67 25.50 -19.17
C GLY A 95 4.01 25.36 -18.45
N LEU A 96 4.21 24.27 -17.69
CA LEU A 96 5.41 24.03 -16.87
C LEU A 96 6.23 22.87 -17.46
N PRO A 97 7.54 23.05 -17.72
CA PRO A 97 8.41 21.93 -18.07
C PRO A 97 8.76 21.12 -16.81
N ASN A 98 8.95 19.81 -17.00
CA ASN A 98 9.48 18.92 -15.97
C ASN A 98 10.39 17.89 -16.65
N HIS A 99 11.63 17.77 -16.18
CA HIS A 99 12.62 16.83 -16.72
C HIS A 99 12.81 15.62 -15.80
N ASP A 100 12.51 15.76 -14.51
CA ASP A 100 12.76 14.73 -13.50
C ASP A 100 11.72 13.61 -13.59
N LEU A 101 10.43 13.93 -13.72
CA LEU A 101 9.38 12.92 -13.76
C LEU A 101 9.49 11.98 -14.97
N PRO A 102 9.78 12.45 -16.21
CA PRO A 102 10.08 11.56 -17.33
C PRO A 102 11.25 10.61 -17.07
N ALA A 103 12.31 11.08 -16.40
CA ALA A 103 13.43 10.23 -16.01
C ALA A 103 13.01 9.18 -14.97
N GLU A 104 12.18 9.55 -13.99
CA GLU A 104 11.61 8.60 -13.03
C GLU A 104 10.70 7.55 -13.71
N MET A 105 9.95 7.92 -14.74
CA MET A 105 9.13 6.97 -15.50
C MET A 105 10.00 5.91 -16.21
N ILE A 106 11.13 6.34 -16.77
CA ILE A 106 12.10 5.41 -17.40
C ILE A 106 12.78 4.54 -16.33
N ASP A 107 13.23 5.14 -15.20
CA ASP A 107 13.78 4.41 -14.05
C ASP A 107 12.78 3.33 -13.55
N SER A 108 11.50 3.67 -13.47
CA SER A 108 10.44 2.73 -13.09
C SER A 108 10.35 1.52 -14.04
N ARG A 109 10.45 1.74 -15.35
CA ARG A 109 10.46 0.66 -16.35
C ARG A 109 11.71 -0.21 -16.22
N ASP A 110 12.88 0.41 -16.04
CA ASP A 110 14.15 -0.30 -15.89
C ASP A 110 14.20 -1.10 -14.58
N ALA A 111 13.64 -0.55 -13.51
CA ALA A 111 13.45 -1.27 -12.26
C ALA A 111 12.56 -2.51 -12.45
N VAL A 112 11.43 -2.40 -13.16
CA VAL A 112 10.58 -3.56 -13.48
C VAL A 112 11.34 -4.63 -14.25
N ALA A 113 12.16 -4.25 -15.23
CA ALA A 113 12.98 -5.20 -15.99
C ALA A 113 13.98 -5.95 -15.09
N ALA A 114 14.64 -5.24 -14.17
CA ALA A 114 15.55 -5.82 -13.19
C ALA A 114 14.83 -6.77 -12.23
N LEU A 115 13.66 -6.35 -11.72
CA LEU A 115 12.81 -7.17 -10.83
C LEU A 115 12.36 -8.45 -11.51
N LEU A 116 11.84 -8.39 -12.73
CA LEU A 116 11.43 -9.57 -13.50
C LEU A 116 12.60 -10.54 -13.72
N THR A 117 13.77 -10.01 -14.09
CA THR A 117 14.97 -10.82 -14.29
C THR A 117 15.43 -11.51 -13.01
N ALA A 118 15.38 -10.82 -11.88
CA ALA A 118 15.76 -11.37 -10.59
C ALA A 118 14.73 -12.40 -10.10
N ARG A 119 13.44 -12.09 -10.25
CA ARG A 119 12.33 -12.94 -9.83
C ARG A 119 12.33 -14.30 -10.55
N ASP A 120 12.64 -14.34 -11.84
CA ASP A 120 12.71 -15.58 -12.62
C ASP A 120 13.81 -16.55 -12.10
N ARG A 121 14.77 -16.04 -11.31
CA ARG A 121 15.86 -16.83 -10.70
C ARG A 121 15.65 -17.09 -9.21
N ALA A 122 14.76 -16.38 -8.58
CA ALA A 122 14.51 -16.49 -7.15
C ALA A 122 13.48 -17.58 -6.84
N THR A 123 13.53 -18.09 -5.60
CA THR A 123 12.50 -19.01 -5.10
C THR A 123 11.46 -18.21 -4.32
N ALA A 124 10.20 -18.30 -4.74
CA ALA A 124 9.10 -17.68 -4.03
C ALA A 124 8.96 -18.19 -2.58
N PRO A 125 8.54 -17.38 -1.62
CA PRO A 125 8.26 -17.81 -0.27
C PRO A 125 7.23 -18.94 -0.25
N ARG A 126 7.40 -19.91 0.66
CA ARG A 126 6.38 -20.97 0.86
C ARG A 126 5.16 -20.44 1.61
N ASP A 127 5.36 -19.49 2.50
CA ASP A 127 4.32 -18.84 3.28
C ASP A 127 3.44 -17.98 2.35
N PRO A 128 2.10 -18.23 2.28
CA PRO A 128 1.18 -17.49 1.42
C PRO A 128 1.14 -15.99 1.74
N TYR A 129 1.24 -15.61 3.03
CA TYR A 129 1.30 -14.22 3.45
C TYR A 129 2.51 -13.51 2.81
N LEU A 130 3.70 -14.06 3.00
CA LEU A 130 4.94 -13.51 2.43
C LEU A 130 4.89 -13.49 0.90
N ARG A 131 4.30 -14.50 0.28
CA ARG A 131 4.10 -14.55 -1.17
C ARG A 131 3.20 -13.41 -1.65
N SER A 132 2.14 -13.12 -0.90
CA SER A 132 1.24 -12.00 -1.20
C SER A 132 1.92 -10.63 -1.04
N GLU A 133 2.74 -10.44 -0.01
CA GLU A 133 3.51 -9.19 0.17
C GLU A 133 4.55 -8.96 -0.94
N GLN A 134 5.09 -10.03 -1.52
CA GLN A 134 6.20 -9.98 -2.46
C GLN A 134 5.78 -10.13 -3.94
N CYS A 135 4.49 -10.05 -4.26
CA CYS A 135 4.03 -10.24 -5.63
C CYS A 135 3.89 -8.95 -6.45
N LEU A 136 3.86 -7.77 -5.84
CA LEU A 136 3.46 -6.51 -6.47
C LEU A 136 4.51 -5.96 -7.44
N VAL A 137 4.69 -6.57 -8.61
CA VAL A 137 5.66 -6.14 -9.62
C VAL A 137 5.20 -4.88 -10.36
N THR A 138 3.90 -4.74 -10.66
CA THR A 138 3.36 -3.56 -11.37
C THR A 138 3.26 -2.34 -10.45
N GLY A 139 3.01 -2.54 -9.16
CA GLY A 139 2.90 -1.48 -8.15
C GLY A 139 1.59 -0.72 -8.20
N HIS A 140 1.59 0.55 -7.79
CA HIS A 140 0.38 1.36 -7.67
C HIS A 140 -0.23 1.65 -9.06
N PRO A 141 -1.48 1.20 -9.35
CA PRO A 141 -2.06 1.29 -10.69
C PRO A 141 -2.31 2.72 -11.18
N HIS A 142 -2.32 3.69 -10.28
CA HIS A 142 -2.55 5.11 -10.57
C HIS A 142 -1.38 5.99 -10.13
N HIS A 143 -0.15 5.54 -10.38
CA HIS A 143 1.05 6.36 -10.19
C HIS A 143 1.93 6.29 -11.45
N PRO A 144 2.43 7.43 -11.98
CA PRO A 144 3.13 7.43 -13.27
C PRO A 144 4.47 6.68 -13.28
N ALA A 145 5.10 6.52 -12.12
CA ALA A 145 6.39 5.83 -11.95
C ALA A 145 6.40 4.98 -10.66
N PRO A 146 5.54 3.93 -10.55
CA PRO A 146 5.31 3.24 -9.27
C PRO A 146 6.50 2.42 -8.78
N LYS A 147 7.45 2.10 -9.65
CA LYS A 147 8.64 1.27 -9.33
C LYS A 147 9.97 2.02 -9.44
N ALA A 148 9.95 3.33 -9.60
CA ALA A 148 11.17 4.13 -9.51
C ALA A 148 11.89 3.91 -8.17
N ARG A 149 13.22 3.85 -8.20
CA ARG A 149 14.10 3.57 -7.05
C ARG A 149 15.15 4.65 -6.83
N GLY A 150 14.83 5.90 -7.23
CA GLY A 150 15.69 7.06 -7.05
C GLY A 150 16.88 7.13 -8.01
N GLY A 151 16.83 6.42 -9.12
CA GLY A 151 17.88 6.44 -10.14
C GLY A 151 19.22 5.83 -9.71
N GLY A 152 19.28 5.17 -8.54
CA GLY A 152 20.46 4.48 -8.05
C GLY A 152 20.75 3.17 -8.80
N PRO A 153 21.99 2.64 -8.72
CA PRO A 153 22.32 1.39 -9.39
C PRO A 153 21.49 0.23 -8.86
N VAL A 154 21.05 -0.66 -9.75
CA VAL A 154 20.23 -1.83 -9.42
C VAL A 154 20.80 -2.64 -8.25
N ALA A 155 22.12 -2.81 -8.21
CA ALA A 155 22.81 -3.56 -7.15
C ALA A 155 22.61 -2.96 -5.74
N ALA A 156 22.29 -1.67 -5.62
CA ALA A 156 22.09 -1.02 -4.33
C ALA A 156 20.74 -1.35 -3.68
N TRP A 157 19.69 -1.58 -4.45
CA TRP A 157 18.33 -1.77 -3.95
C TRP A 157 17.75 -3.18 -4.21
N LEU A 158 18.16 -3.84 -5.29
CA LEU A 158 17.61 -5.14 -5.68
C LEU A 158 17.72 -6.24 -4.60
N PRO A 159 18.82 -6.31 -3.80
CA PRO A 159 18.92 -7.27 -2.70
C PRO A 159 17.83 -7.13 -1.62
N TYR A 160 17.14 -5.99 -1.59
CA TYR A 160 16.11 -5.66 -0.60
C TYR A 160 14.70 -5.61 -1.20
N ALA A 161 14.56 -5.84 -2.50
CA ALA A 161 13.30 -5.71 -3.20
C ALA A 161 12.37 -6.91 -2.93
N PRO A 162 11.17 -6.68 -2.34
CA PRO A 162 10.21 -7.75 -2.10
C PRO A 162 9.81 -8.45 -3.40
N GLU A 163 9.68 -7.72 -4.49
CA GLU A 163 9.26 -8.25 -5.79
C GLU A 163 10.27 -9.26 -6.37
N ALA A 164 11.53 -9.18 -5.94
CA ALA A 164 12.59 -10.15 -6.28
C ALA A 164 12.69 -11.32 -5.29
N HIS A 165 11.71 -11.48 -4.39
CA HIS A 165 11.72 -12.46 -3.31
C HIS A 165 12.92 -12.32 -2.37
N ALA A 166 13.33 -11.06 -2.10
CA ALA A 166 14.43 -10.77 -1.22
C ALA A 166 14.17 -11.23 0.21
N ARG A 167 15.24 -11.62 0.88
CA ARG A 167 15.37 -11.81 2.31
C ARG A 167 16.80 -11.46 2.71
N PHE A 168 16.97 -10.86 3.86
CA PHE A 168 18.28 -10.38 4.29
C PHE A 168 18.35 -10.23 5.82
N PRO A 169 19.53 -10.33 6.44
CA PRO A 169 19.70 -10.00 7.83
C PRO A 169 19.70 -8.46 8.02
N LEU A 170 19.15 -7.99 9.14
CA LEU A 170 19.27 -6.58 9.54
C LEU A 170 20.67 -6.29 10.09
N VAL A 171 21.16 -5.09 9.86
CA VAL A 171 22.36 -4.61 10.53
C VAL A 171 22.00 -4.23 11.96
N LEU A 172 22.80 -4.68 12.91
CA LEU A 172 22.68 -4.35 14.33
C LEU A 172 23.70 -3.28 14.69
N LEU A 173 23.21 -2.18 15.21
CA LEU A 173 24.01 -1.06 15.71
C LEU A 173 23.86 -0.98 17.24
N GLY A 174 24.94 -0.63 17.92
CA GLY A 174 24.89 -0.12 19.27
C GLY A 174 24.80 1.41 19.21
N LEU A 175 23.71 1.95 19.71
CA LEU A 175 23.51 3.38 19.87
C LEU A 175 23.83 3.74 21.31
N ARG A 176 24.75 4.69 21.55
CA ARG A 176 25.12 5.12 22.89
C ARG A 176 23.90 5.63 23.65
N GLU A 177 23.74 5.22 24.90
CA GLU A 177 22.50 5.43 25.69
C GLU A 177 22.09 6.91 25.79
N ASP A 178 23.04 7.84 25.84
CA ASP A 178 22.78 9.28 25.91
C ASP A 178 22.25 9.90 24.61
N ALA A 179 22.38 9.18 23.49
CA ALA A 179 21.88 9.58 22.17
C ALA A 179 20.57 8.87 21.78
N VAL A 180 20.03 8.01 22.66
CA VAL A 180 18.79 7.28 22.37
C VAL A 180 17.58 8.17 22.55
N VAL A 181 16.72 8.17 21.54
CA VAL A 181 15.35 8.70 21.63
C VAL A 181 14.39 7.56 21.33
N GLU A 182 13.48 7.30 22.27
CA GLU A 182 12.45 6.28 22.09
C GLU A 182 11.12 6.69 22.73
N GLU A 183 10.02 6.18 22.15
CA GLU A 183 8.67 6.37 22.69
C GLU A 183 7.83 5.11 22.43
N GLY A 184 6.97 4.77 23.38
CA GLY A 184 6.12 3.58 23.34
C GLY A 184 6.87 2.30 23.73
N ASP A 185 6.34 1.15 23.28
CA ASP A 185 6.95 -0.16 23.55
C ASP A 185 7.95 -0.55 22.46
N THR A 186 9.22 -0.42 22.79
CA THR A 186 10.36 -0.79 21.94
C THR A 186 11.12 -2.01 22.43
N ALA A 187 10.65 -2.69 23.49
CA ALA A 187 11.37 -3.82 24.11
C ALA A 187 11.70 -4.96 23.13
N ALA A 188 10.85 -5.16 22.12
CA ALA A 188 11.08 -6.17 21.08
C ALA A 188 12.36 -5.91 20.27
N LEU A 189 12.87 -4.67 20.18
CA LEU A 189 14.14 -4.37 19.52
C LEU A 189 15.32 -4.98 20.26
N ASP A 190 15.28 -4.98 21.59
CA ASP A 190 16.37 -5.50 22.41
C ASP A 190 16.46 -7.05 22.35
N ALA A 191 15.39 -7.72 21.89
CA ALA A 191 15.37 -9.17 21.68
C ALA A 191 16.01 -9.60 20.34
N LEU A 192 16.40 -8.66 19.46
CA LEU A 192 17.00 -8.98 18.15
C LEU A 192 18.51 -9.28 18.23
N GLY A 193 19.16 -8.98 19.36
CA GLY A 193 20.59 -9.19 19.58
C GLY A 193 21.05 -8.64 20.91
N GLU A 194 22.36 -8.55 21.10
CA GLU A 194 22.98 -8.04 22.33
C GLU A 194 23.72 -6.72 22.05
N ALA A 195 23.59 -5.77 22.96
CA ALA A 195 24.38 -4.54 23.00
C ALA A 195 25.33 -4.52 24.21
N PRO A 196 26.56 -4.02 24.06
CA PRO A 196 27.48 -3.88 25.19
C PRO A 196 27.00 -2.80 26.20
N PRO A 197 27.47 -2.82 27.42
CA PRO A 197 27.13 -1.80 28.42
C PRO A 197 27.36 -0.37 27.91
N GLY A 198 26.42 0.54 28.16
CA GLY A 198 26.40 1.92 27.67
C GLY A 198 25.83 2.12 26.28
N TYR A 199 25.33 1.03 25.66
CA TYR A 199 24.68 1.08 24.38
C TYR A 199 23.31 0.37 24.38
N ARG A 200 22.39 0.89 23.59
CA ARG A 200 21.11 0.24 23.27
C ARG A 200 21.14 -0.30 21.84
N LEU A 201 20.48 -1.41 21.61
CA LEU A 201 20.40 -2.02 20.29
C LEU A 201 19.53 -1.16 19.36
N LEU A 202 20.06 -0.85 18.19
CA LEU A 202 19.33 -0.19 17.10
C LEU A 202 19.47 -1.01 15.82
N PRO A 203 18.44 -1.77 15.41
CA PRO A 203 18.45 -2.42 14.12
C PRO A 203 18.32 -1.37 13.02
N ALA A 204 18.98 -1.59 11.88
CA ALA A 204 18.96 -0.69 10.74
C ALA A 204 18.78 -1.46 9.44
N HIS A 205 18.04 -0.86 8.50
CA HIS A 205 17.92 -1.38 7.15
C HIS A 205 19.26 -1.20 6.43
N PRO A 206 19.87 -2.27 5.84
CA PRO A 206 21.20 -2.14 5.24
C PRO A 206 21.28 -1.06 4.18
N TRP A 207 20.29 -0.96 3.29
CA TRP A 207 20.24 0.06 2.25
C TRP A 207 20.21 1.49 2.81
N GLN A 208 19.48 1.73 3.92
CA GLN A 208 19.46 3.05 4.55
C GLN A 208 20.84 3.46 5.07
N LEU A 209 21.58 2.52 5.68
CA LEU A 209 22.92 2.81 6.16
C LEU A 209 23.89 3.19 5.02
N ASP A 210 23.73 2.57 3.85
CA ASP A 210 24.53 2.92 2.67
C ASP A 210 24.17 4.31 2.14
N LEU A 211 22.91 4.74 2.29
CA LEU A 211 22.45 6.07 1.85
C LEU A 211 22.91 7.19 2.78
N VAL A 212 22.84 6.98 4.11
CA VAL A 212 23.11 8.06 5.10
C VAL A 212 24.53 8.06 5.64
N GLY A 213 25.22 6.93 5.62
CA GLY A 213 26.64 6.78 5.97
C GLY A 213 26.98 6.91 7.46
N CYS A 214 26.48 7.89 8.18
CA CYS A 214 26.70 8.16 9.63
C CYS A 214 28.18 8.15 10.09
N ALA A 215 29.13 8.55 9.21
CA ALA A 215 30.58 8.41 9.46
C ALA A 215 31.04 9.07 10.75
N ASP A 216 30.57 10.28 11.05
CA ASP A 216 30.95 11.03 12.27
C ASP A 216 30.47 10.33 13.54
N ALA A 217 29.27 9.74 13.54
CA ALA A 217 28.73 9.03 14.67
C ALA A 217 29.47 7.70 14.94
N PHE A 218 30.00 7.06 13.91
CA PHE A 218 30.89 5.91 14.08
C PHE A 218 32.27 6.33 14.55
N ALA A 219 32.80 7.48 14.10
CA ALA A 219 34.12 7.96 14.49
C ALA A 219 34.20 8.40 15.97
N ASP A 220 33.14 9.00 16.48
CA ASP A 220 33.05 9.47 17.88
C ASP A 220 32.43 8.47 18.86
N GLY A 221 32.05 7.28 18.37
CA GLY A 221 31.53 6.19 19.19
C GLY A 221 30.07 6.36 19.63
N ARG A 222 29.32 7.32 19.08
CA ARG A 222 27.84 7.35 19.29
C ARG A 222 27.15 6.18 18.65
N LEU A 223 27.71 5.67 17.54
CA LEU A 223 27.32 4.42 16.92
C LEU A 223 28.48 3.43 16.88
N ILE A 224 28.19 2.16 17.10
CA ILE A 224 29.12 1.06 16.86
C ILE A 224 28.42 -0.05 16.05
N ARG A 225 29.18 -0.80 15.24
CA ARG A 225 28.63 -1.95 14.52
C ARG A 225 28.72 -3.19 15.40
N LEU A 226 27.58 -3.87 15.58
CA LEU A 226 27.48 -5.11 16.38
C LEU A 226 27.39 -6.38 15.50
N GLY A 227 27.26 -6.20 14.17
CA GLY A 227 27.06 -7.30 13.24
C GLY A 227 25.68 -7.26 12.58
N THR A 228 25.07 -8.44 12.42
CA THR A 228 23.75 -8.59 11.81
C THR A 228 22.89 -9.52 12.67
N THR A 229 21.57 -9.52 12.43
CA THR A 229 20.67 -10.52 13.03
C THR A 229 21.09 -11.93 12.61
N GLY A 230 20.94 -12.90 13.53
CA GLY A 230 21.20 -14.32 13.27
C GLY A 230 20.13 -14.99 12.38
N PHE A 231 19.21 -14.22 11.84
CA PHE A 231 18.09 -14.67 10.99
C PHE A 231 17.79 -13.62 9.92
N ASP A 232 17.17 -14.07 8.84
CA ASP A 232 16.72 -13.19 7.76
C ASP A 232 15.34 -12.59 8.07
N VAL A 233 15.14 -11.35 7.66
CA VAL A 233 13.84 -10.70 7.58
C VAL A 233 13.34 -10.66 6.14
N TRP A 234 12.03 -10.50 5.98
CA TRP A 234 11.35 -10.49 4.69
C TRP A 234 10.76 -9.11 4.43
N PRO A 235 11.22 -8.38 3.41
CA PRO A 235 10.60 -7.10 3.07
C PRO A 235 9.16 -7.31 2.61
N THR A 236 8.28 -6.44 3.10
CA THR A 236 6.88 -6.39 2.66
C THR A 236 6.75 -5.53 1.40
N ALA A 237 5.56 -5.41 0.84
CA ALA A 237 5.27 -4.56 -0.30
C ALA A 237 5.72 -3.09 -0.15
N ALA A 238 5.96 -2.63 1.07
CA ALA A 238 6.48 -1.30 1.36
C ALA A 238 8.01 -1.18 1.23
N ILE A 239 8.74 -2.26 1.01
CA ILE A 239 10.22 -2.39 0.99
C ILE A 239 10.90 -1.97 2.30
N ARG A 240 10.55 -0.81 2.87
CA ARG A 240 11.11 -0.29 4.14
C ARG A 240 10.53 -0.95 5.40
N THR A 241 9.45 -1.71 5.25
CA THR A 241 8.87 -2.50 6.33
C THR A 241 9.22 -3.95 6.11
N VAL A 242 9.82 -4.58 7.10
CA VAL A 242 10.20 -5.99 7.04
C VAL A 242 9.43 -6.79 8.08
N TYR A 243 9.16 -8.06 7.78
CA TYR A 243 8.61 -9.03 8.72
C TYR A 243 9.71 -9.98 9.19
N ALA A 244 9.79 -10.15 10.50
CA ALA A 244 10.68 -11.11 11.18
C ALA A 244 9.84 -12.28 11.72
N PRO A 245 9.64 -13.37 10.96
CA PRO A 245 8.76 -14.48 11.35
C PRO A 245 9.17 -15.15 12.66
N ALA A 246 10.49 -15.24 12.92
CA ALA A 246 11.02 -15.84 14.15
C ALA A 246 10.58 -15.11 15.44
N ASN A 247 10.32 -13.80 15.34
CA ASN A 247 9.93 -12.94 16.44
C ASN A 247 8.46 -12.53 16.35
N ASP A 248 7.78 -12.89 15.27
CA ASP A 248 6.43 -12.41 14.90
C ASP A 248 6.33 -10.90 15.05
N LEU A 249 7.13 -10.17 14.30
CA LEU A 249 7.32 -8.73 14.45
C LEU A 249 7.50 -8.06 13.10
N PHE A 250 6.87 -6.90 12.91
CA PHE A 250 7.20 -5.99 11.82
C PHE A 250 8.09 -4.86 12.32
N LEU A 251 9.08 -4.54 11.51
CA LEU A 251 9.96 -3.39 11.72
C LEU A 251 9.83 -2.46 10.51
N LYS A 252 9.47 -1.20 10.76
CA LYS A 252 9.37 -0.18 9.71
C LYS A 252 10.51 0.80 9.87
N PHE A 253 11.31 0.95 8.83
CA PHE A 253 12.49 1.81 8.81
C PHE A 253 12.26 3.08 7.99
N SER A 254 13.07 4.08 8.24
CA SER A 254 13.30 5.15 7.27
C SER A 254 14.08 4.61 6.08
N LEU A 255 13.82 5.18 4.91
CA LEU A 255 14.54 4.92 3.69
C LEU A 255 14.60 6.21 2.85
N ASP A 256 15.82 6.74 2.65
CA ASP A 256 16.05 8.02 1.97
C ASP A 256 15.92 7.92 0.45
N VAL A 257 14.85 7.28 0.02
CA VAL A 257 14.52 7.09 -1.40
C VAL A 257 13.08 7.54 -1.64
N ARG A 258 12.89 8.32 -2.71
CA ARG A 258 11.54 8.63 -3.17
C ARG A 258 10.93 7.39 -3.82
N ILE A 259 9.81 6.95 -3.28
CA ILE A 259 8.99 5.87 -3.86
C ILE A 259 7.57 6.41 -3.96
N THR A 260 7.05 6.49 -5.17
CA THR A 260 5.80 7.17 -5.49
C THR A 260 5.85 8.67 -5.16
N ASN A 261 4.95 9.20 -4.35
CA ASN A 261 4.84 10.64 -4.11
C ASN A 261 5.85 11.17 -3.08
N ASP A 262 6.37 10.32 -2.16
CA ASP A 262 7.10 10.77 -0.99
C ASP A 262 8.46 10.09 -0.81
N ILE A 263 9.41 10.79 -0.16
CA ILE A 263 10.62 10.18 0.40
C ILE A 263 10.18 9.32 1.58
N ARG A 264 10.67 8.09 1.65
CA ARG A 264 10.20 7.08 2.62
C ARG A 264 10.89 7.20 3.98
N ARG A 265 11.04 8.41 4.49
CA ARG A 265 11.47 8.65 5.88
C ARG A 265 10.34 8.42 6.87
N LEU A 266 10.70 8.13 8.10
CA LEU A 266 9.83 8.26 9.26
C LEU A 266 10.00 9.69 9.79
N TRP A 267 9.11 10.56 9.36
CA TRP A 267 9.21 11.99 9.67
C TRP A 267 8.97 12.26 11.16
N ARG A 268 9.75 13.17 11.72
CA ARG A 268 9.66 13.52 13.15
C ARG A 268 8.24 13.88 13.59
N HIS A 269 7.54 14.66 12.78
CA HIS A 269 6.18 15.10 13.12
C HIS A 269 5.17 13.94 13.13
N ASP A 270 5.38 12.87 12.36
CA ASP A 270 4.54 11.67 12.37
C ASP A 270 4.89 10.75 13.53
N LEU A 271 6.18 10.58 13.82
CA LEU A 271 6.62 9.81 14.99
C LEU A 271 6.11 10.40 16.30
N LEU A 272 6.15 11.73 16.45
CA LEU A 272 5.64 12.40 17.67
C LEU A 272 4.12 12.30 17.85
N LYS A 273 3.36 11.97 16.81
CA LYS A 273 1.91 11.74 16.89
C LYS A 273 1.56 10.25 17.00
N LEU A 274 2.51 9.37 16.67
CA LEU A 274 2.29 7.95 16.48
C LEU A 274 1.51 7.33 17.63
N ARG A 275 2.00 7.52 18.86
CA ARG A 275 1.41 6.92 20.06
C ARG A 275 -0.06 7.34 20.24
N ARG A 276 -0.35 8.65 20.17
CA ARG A 276 -1.72 9.16 20.29
C ARG A 276 -2.64 8.57 19.24
N THR A 277 -2.16 8.51 18.01
CA THR A 277 -2.92 7.99 16.87
C THR A 277 -3.16 6.49 17.01
N ASP A 278 -2.12 5.71 17.28
CA ASP A 278 -2.23 4.27 17.46
C ASP A 278 -3.15 3.90 18.63
N GLU A 279 -3.00 4.54 19.80
CA GLU A 279 -3.88 4.33 20.95
C GLU A 279 -5.36 4.63 20.64
N ALA A 280 -5.64 5.62 19.78
CA ALA A 280 -7.01 5.90 19.34
C ALA A 280 -7.57 4.75 18.48
N VAL A 281 -6.77 4.21 17.56
CA VAL A 281 -7.15 3.06 16.74
C VAL A 281 -7.32 1.80 17.58
N VAL A 282 -6.36 1.50 18.47
CA VAL A 282 -6.45 0.36 19.39
C VAL A 282 -7.73 0.41 20.21
N ARG A 283 -8.11 1.58 20.75
CA ARG A 283 -9.38 1.76 21.46
C ARG A 283 -10.59 1.50 20.57
N ALA A 284 -10.59 2.00 19.33
CA ALA A 284 -11.67 1.79 18.37
C ALA A 284 -11.88 0.29 18.09
N PHE A 285 -10.79 -0.45 17.85
CA PHE A 285 -10.87 -1.90 17.58
C PHE A 285 -11.15 -2.74 18.84
N ALA A 286 -10.80 -2.26 20.02
CA ALA A 286 -11.09 -2.96 21.28
C ALA A 286 -12.59 -2.87 21.64
N GLN A 287 -13.24 -1.74 21.38
CA GLN A 287 -14.63 -1.47 21.75
C GLN A 287 -15.63 -1.99 20.72
N GLY A 288 -15.20 -2.12 19.44
CA GLY A 288 -16.10 -2.48 18.33
C GLY A 288 -17.17 -1.43 18.04
N PRO A 289 -18.13 -1.72 17.15
CA PRO A 289 -19.24 -0.81 16.84
C PRO A 289 -20.10 -0.55 18.07
N ARG A 290 -20.49 0.70 18.31
CA ARG A 290 -21.46 1.03 19.35
C ARG A 290 -22.83 0.50 18.95
N ALA A 291 -23.49 -0.20 19.88
CA ALA A 291 -24.85 -0.67 19.66
C ALA A 291 -25.79 0.55 19.49
N SER A 292 -26.30 0.76 18.28
CA SER A 292 -27.33 1.76 18.00
C SER A 292 -28.67 1.25 18.53
N GLY A 293 -28.98 1.58 19.80
CA GLY A 293 -30.27 1.33 20.42
C GLY A 293 -30.79 2.59 21.09
N PRO A 294 -32.05 3.01 20.88
CA PRO A 294 -32.64 4.11 21.62
C PRO A 294 -32.92 3.66 23.07
N GLY A 295 -32.14 4.19 24.02
CA GLY A 295 -32.50 4.16 25.45
C GLY A 295 -31.64 3.28 26.34
N ALA A 296 -30.53 3.83 26.85
CA ALA A 296 -30.00 3.48 28.17
C ALA A 296 -29.15 4.66 28.71
N SER A 297 -29.83 5.68 29.19
CA SER A 297 -29.23 6.63 30.14
C SER A 297 -29.47 6.11 31.57
N GLY A 298 -28.45 5.51 32.15
CA GLY A 298 -28.42 5.16 33.57
C GLY A 298 -26.99 5.29 34.11
N PRO A 299 -26.74 6.03 35.20
CA PRO A 299 -25.39 6.16 35.74
C PRO A 299 -25.03 4.89 36.52
N GLY A 300 -24.16 4.07 35.95
CA GLY A 300 -23.59 2.86 36.57
C GLY A 300 -22.20 3.12 37.09
N SER A 301 -22.04 2.94 38.40
CA SER A 301 -20.86 3.08 39.25
C SER A 301 -19.63 2.33 38.72
N SER A 302 -18.51 3.03 38.61
CA SER A 302 -17.19 2.49 38.38
C SER A 302 -16.62 1.81 39.60
N GLY A 303 -16.42 0.46 39.52
CA GLY A 303 -15.56 -0.27 40.47
C GLY A 303 -14.35 -0.86 39.69
N PRO A 304 -13.14 -0.91 40.26
CA PRO A 304 -11.96 -1.45 39.58
C PRO A 304 -12.01 -2.98 39.59
N GLY A 305 -12.28 -3.56 38.43
CA GLY A 305 -12.27 -5.00 38.22
C GLY A 305 -10.96 -5.46 37.59
N SER A 306 -10.29 -6.36 38.28
CA SER A 306 -9.07 -7.06 37.89
C SER A 306 -9.23 -7.77 36.55
N SER A 307 -8.33 -7.51 35.61
CA SER A 307 -8.20 -8.23 34.36
C SER A 307 -7.58 -9.61 34.56
N GLY A 308 -8.40 -10.67 34.53
CA GLY A 308 -7.96 -12.05 34.40
C GLY A 308 -7.97 -12.49 32.93
N PRO A 309 -7.05 -13.38 32.50
CA PRO A 309 -7.04 -13.91 31.14
C PRO A 309 -8.12 -14.97 30.99
N GLY A 310 -9.11 -14.77 30.14
CA GLY A 310 -10.08 -15.79 29.79
C GLY A 310 -11.50 -15.28 29.57
N SER A 311 -11.76 -14.58 28.48
CA SER A 311 -13.10 -14.50 27.92
C SER A 311 -13.07 -15.03 26.48
N SER A 312 -13.77 -16.16 26.26
CA SER A 312 -14.12 -16.70 24.95
C SER A 312 -15.09 -15.75 24.27
N GLY A 313 -14.61 -14.58 23.83
CA GLY A 313 -15.34 -13.66 22.98
C GLY A 313 -15.43 -14.23 21.58
N SER A 314 -16.56 -14.03 20.90
CA SER A 314 -16.71 -14.31 19.48
C SER A 314 -15.51 -13.78 18.71
N PRO A 315 -14.96 -14.55 17.74
CA PRO A 315 -13.77 -14.14 17.01
C PRO A 315 -14.03 -12.79 16.33
N ARG A 316 -13.14 -11.82 16.59
CA ARG A 316 -13.27 -10.44 16.09
C ARG A 316 -13.29 -10.45 14.56
N SER A 317 -14.21 -9.73 13.96
CA SER A 317 -14.32 -9.60 12.50
C SER A 317 -13.20 -8.76 11.88
N ALA A 318 -12.47 -8.00 12.69
CA ALA A 318 -11.33 -7.21 12.25
C ALA A 318 -10.29 -7.05 13.36
N ALA A 319 -9.03 -6.74 12.96
CA ALA A 319 -7.93 -6.46 13.87
C ALA A 319 -7.11 -5.26 13.40
N TRP A 320 -6.39 -4.65 14.33
CA TRP A 320 -5.39 -3.62 14.09
C TRP A 320 -4.01 -4.16 14.48
N LEU A 321 -3.02 -4.03 13.58
CA LEU A 321 -1.62 -4.29 13.87
C LEU A 321 -1.00 -3.00 14.39
N SER A 322 -0.89 -2.91 15.71
CA SER A 322 -0.48 -1.70 16.43
C SER A 322 0.97 -1.30 16.13
N ASP A 323 1.18 -0.04 15.86
CA ASP A 323 2.49 0.61 15.79
C ASP A 323 2.91 1.00 17.23
N ARG A 324 3.50 0.04 17.98
CA ARG A 324 3.68 0.10 19.43
C ARG A 324 4.63 1.18 19.92
N GLY A 325 5.63 1.52 19.13
CA GLY A 325 6.64 2.49 19.49
C GLY A 325 7.77 2.60 18.48
N TYR A 326 8.67 3.53 18.71
CA TYR A 326 9.85 3.74 17.88
C TYR A 326 11.10 4.01 18.70
N ARG A 327 12.26 3.70 18.12
CA ARG A 327 13.59 4.07 18.63
C ARG A 327 14.39 4.73 17.51
N THR A 328 15.15 5.76 17.85
CA THR A 328 16.03 6.48 16.93
C THR A 328 17.20 7.12 17.66
N ALA A 329 18.10 7.75 16.90
CA ALA A 329 19.20 8.55 17.40
C ALA A 329 18.84 10.05 17.39
N ASP A 330 19.23 10.79 18.42
CA ASP A 330 18.97 12.24 18.54
C ASP A 330 19.62 13.05 17.39
N PHE A 331 20.81 12.62 16.95
CA PHE A 331 21.60 13.26 15.89
C PHE A 331 21.20 12.86 14.46
N ALA A 332 20.35 11.84 14.32
CA ALA A 332 19.84 11.33 13.03
C ALA A 332 18.40 10.83 13.21
N PHE A 333 17.55 11.72 13.74
CA PHE A 333 16.23 11.38 14.25
C PHE A 333 15.34 10.73 13.22
N GLU A 334 15.32 11.26 12.01
CA GLU A 334 14.48 10.74 10.91
C GLU A 334 15.19 9.64 10.13
N GLU A 335 16.51 9.72 9.99
CA GLU A 335 17.30 8.83 9.16
C GLU A 335 17.46 7.43 9.76
N LEU A 336 17.60 7.33 11.09
CA LEU A 336 17.85 6.07 11.80
C LEU A 336 16.62 5.54 12.55
N ALA A 337 15.46 6.13 12.36
CA ALA A 337 14.25 5.69 13.04
C ALA A 337 13.85 4.27 12.63
N VAL A 338 13.51 3.47 13.64
CA VAL A 338 12.85 2.17 13.51
C VAL A 338 11.59 2.14 14.35
N LEU A 339 10.49 1.76 13.73
CA LEU A 339 9.17 1.61 14.33
C LEU A 339 8.87 0.12 14.51
N VAL A 340 8.35 -0.24 15.68
CA VAL A 340 7.93 -1.59 16.05
C VAL A 340 6.43 -1.73 15.82
N ARG A 341 6.03 -2.72 15.02
CA ARG A 341 4.63 -3.05 14.77
C ARG A 341 4.34 -4.49 15.17
N ASP A 342 3.14 -4.73 15.70
CA ASP A 342 2.66 -6.08 16.02
C ASP A 342 2.81 -7.04 14.84
N GLY A 343 3.13 -8.29 15.16
CA GLY A 343 3.11 -9.40 14.22
C GLY A 343 1.70 -9.87 13.89
N LEU A 344 1.60 -11.07 13.35
CA LEU A 344 0.34 -11.65 12.91
C LEU A 344 -0.30 -12.56 13.97
N ALA A 345 0.52 -13.18 14.82
CA ALA A 345 0.05 -14.07 15.88
C ALA A 345 -0.85 -13.32 16.89
N GLY A 346 -1.95 -13.93 17.24
CA GLY A 346 -2.94 -13.31 18.13
C GLY A 346 -3.88 -12.29 17.46
N HIS A 347 -3.55 -11.82 16.25
CA HIS A 347 -4.38 -10.92 15.47
C HIS A 347 -5.17 -11.64 14.38
N VAL A 348 -4.57 -12.64 13.76
CA VAL A 348 -5.23 -13.48 12.74
C VAL A 348 -6.11 -14.52 13.39
N ARG A 349 -7.30 -14.69 12.85
CA ARG A 349 -8.26 -15.71 13.27
C ARG A 349 -7.62 -17.11 13.11
N PRO A 350 -7.72 -18.01 14.13
CA PRO A 350 -7.19 -19.36 14.01
C PRO A 350 -7.73 -20.10 12.78
N GLY A 351 -6.84 -20.75 12.04
CA GLY A 351 -7.15 -21.46 10.80
C GLY A 351 -7.36 -20.57 9.57
N ALA A 352 -7.13 -19.26 9.67
CA ALA A 352 -7.20 -18.38 8.52
C ALA A 352 -5.80 -17.93 8.08
N THR A 353 -5.63 -17.69 6.78
CA THR A 353 -4.40 -17.20 6.16
C THR A 353 -4.55 -15.73 5.81
N PRO A 354 -3.74 -14.81 6.38
CA PRO A 354 -3.77 -13.41 6.01
C PRO A 354 -3.09 -13.21 4.65
N LEU A 355 -3.70 -12.41 3.78
CA LEU A 355 -3.19 -12.07 2.46
C LEU A 355 -3.26 -10.55 2.27
N LEU A 356 -2.25 -9.97 1.63
CA LEU A 356 -2.28 -8.57 1.27
C LEU A 356 -3.39 -8.30 0.25
N ALA A 357 -4.29 -7.35 0.53
CA ALA A 357 -5.40 -7.04 -0.38
C ALA A 357 -4.92 -6.62 -1.79
N ALA A 358 -3.82 -5.88 -1.89
CA ALA A 358 -3.23 -5.51 -3.18
C ALA A 358 -2.79 -6.73 -4.01
N ALA A 359 -2.38 -7.81 -3.37
CA ALA A 359 -1.97 -9.04 -4.03
C ALA A 359 -3.14 -9.74 -4.73
N LEU A 360 -4.34 -9.64 -4.17
CA LEU A 360 -5.56 -10.19 -4.79
C LEU A 360 -5.81 -9.55 -6.16
N VAL A 361 -5.50 -8.27 -6.29
CA VAL A 361 -5.67 -7.49 -7.54
C VAL A 361 -4.58 -7.83 -8.56
N GLU A 362 -3.31 -7.82 -8.14
CA GLU A 362 -2.19 -8.08 -9.05
C GLU A 362 -2.11 -9.54 -9.48
N GLY A 363 -2.41 -10.45 -8.56
CA GLY A 363 -2.33 -11.91 -8.79
C GLY A 363 -1.01 -12.51 -8.30
N PHE A 364 -1.10 -13.73 -7.76
CA PHE A 364 0.03 -14.55 -7.31
C PHE A 364 -0.38 -16.01 -7.23
N GLU A 365 0.59 -16.91 -7.14
CA GLU A 365 0.31 -18.34 -6.99
C GLU A 365 -0.40 -18.62 -5.65
N GLY A 366 -1.62 -19.13 -5.73
CA GLY A 366 -2.50 -19.35 -4.57
C GLY A 366 -3.45 -18.16 -4.30
N ASN A 367 -3.63 -17.26 -5.28
CA ASN A 367 -4.63 -16.19 -5.17
C ASN A 367 -6.05 -16.80 -5.10
N PRO A 368 -6.80 -16.57 -4.01
CA PRO A 368 -8.15 -17.11 -3.88
C PRO A 368 -9.10 -16.68 -5.00
N LEU A 369 -8.87 -15.52 -5.65
CA LEU A 369 -9.71 -15.06 -6.76
C LEU A 369 -9.67 -15.99 -7.99
N ASP A 370 -8.62 -16.79 -8.15
CA ASP A 370 -8.46 -17.66 -9.31
C ASP A 370 -9.37 -18.90 -9.22
N GLY A 371 -9.72 -19.36 -7.98
CA GLY A 371 -10.51 -20.55 -7.70
C GLY A 371 -11.96 -20.31 -7.27
N ILE A 372 -12.46 -19.07 -7.28
CA ILE A 372 -13.80 -18.74 -6.79
C ILE A 372 -14.89 -19.41 -7.66
N GLU A 373 -15.76 -20.21 -7.05
CA GLU A 373 -16.93 -20.78 -7.72
C GLU A 373 -18.13 -19.82 -7.67
N ASP A 374 -18.39 -19.19 -6.50
CA ASP A 374 -19.47 -18.20 -6.30
C ASP A 374 -18.86 -16.80 -6.03
N PRO A 375 -18.72 -15.96 -7.07
CA PRO A 375 -18.17 -14.61 -6.91
C PRO A 375 -19.06 -13.68 -6.08
N ALA A 376 -20.39 -13.94 -6.05
CA ALA A 376 -21.30 -13.10 -5.28
C ALA A 376 -21.14 -13.37 -3.77
N ALA A 377 -21.12 -14.63 -3.36
CA ALA A 377 -20.91 -15.01 -1.97
C ALA A 377 -19.53 -14.57 -1.46
N TRP A 378 -18.49 -14.76 -2.27
CA TRP A 378 -17.14 -14.32 -1.93
C TRP A 378 -17.05 -12.80 -1.75
N TRP A 379 -17.64 -12.05 -2.68
CA TRP A 379 -17.65 -10.58 -2.63
C TRP A 379 -18.42 -10.06 -1.41
N GLU A 380 -19.58 -10.64 -1.11
CA GLU A 380 -20.33 -10.27 0.09
C GLU A 380 -19.56 -10.59 1.38
N ALA A 381 -18.81 -11.70 1.43
CA ALA A 381 -17.95 -12.02 2.56
C ALA A 381 -16.81 -11.02 2.71
N TYR A 382 -16.19 -10.60 1.58
CA TYR A 382 -15.16 -9.58 1.54
C TYR A 382 -15.66 -8.23 2.08
N LEU A 383 -16.82 -7.78 1.59
CA LEU A 383 -17.44 -6.52 2.02
C LEU A 383 -17.74 -6.54 3.53
N ARG A 384 -18.33 -7.63 4.03
CA ARG A 384 -18.61 -7.80 5.46
C ARG A 384 -17.37 -7.80 6.34
N ALA A 385 -16.24 -8.27 5.84
CA ALA A 385 -14.98 -8.24 6.58
C ALA A 385 -14.36 -6.84 6.63
N VAL A 386 -14.44 -6.08 5.54
CA VAL A 386 -13.67 -4.82 5.34
C VAL A 386 -14.48 -3.57 5.70
N VAL A 387 -15.74 -3.46 5.26
CA VAL A 387 -16.50 -2.20 5.34
C VAL A 387 -16.92 -1.83 6.77
N PRO A 388 -17.55 -2.72 7.55
CA PRO A 388 -18.08 -2.34 8.87
C PRO A 388 -17.03 -1.79 9.84
N PRO A 389 -15.83 -2.41 10.00
CA PRO A 389 -14.83 -1.91 10.95
C PRO A 389 -14.28 -0.53 10.57
N VAL A 390 -14.15 -0.22 9.27
CA VAL A 390 -13.68 1.09 8.80
C VAL A 390 -14.73 2.17 9.08
N LEU A 391 -15.98 1.89 8.78
CA LEU A 391 -17.07 2.84 9.04
C LEU A 391 -17.31 3.05 10.54
N ALA A 392 -17.24 1.99 11.36
CA ALA A 392 -17.35 2.10 12.81
C ALA A 392 -16.20 2.93 13.42
N ALA A 393 -14.96 2.74 12.96
CA ALA A 393 -13.82 3.54 13.39
C ALA A 393 -14.06 5.03 13.11
N PHE A 394 -14.59 5.36 11.94
CA PHE A 394 -14.94 6.75 11.56
C PHE A 394 -16.11 7.30 12.39
N ALA A 395 -17.23 6.57 12.41
CA ALA A 395 -18.48 7.07 12.98
C ALA A 395 -18.44 7.15 14.50
N ASP A 396 -17.98 6.08 15.15
CA ASP A 396 -18.10 5.93 16.60
C ASP A 396 -16.88 6.44 17.35
N HIS A 397 -15.71 6.47 16.69
CA HIS A 397 -14.44 6.76 17.34
C HIS A 397 -13.68 7.96 16.73
N GLY A 398 -14.17 8.53 15.62
CA GLY A 398 -13.52 9.66 14.96
C GLY A 398 -12.14 9.31 14.35
N VAL A 399 -11.96 8.05 13.98
CA VAL A 399 -10.69 7.53 13.40
C VAL A 399 -10.87 7.33 11.90
N VAL A 400 -10.07 8.03 11.11
CA VAL A 400 -10.03 7.93 9.64
C VAL A 400 -8.88 7.01 9.25
N LEU A 401 -9.17 5.74 8.98
CA LEU A 401 -8.17 4.76 8.54
C LEU A 401 -7.76 4.99 7.09
N GLU A 402 -6.49 4.78 6.78
CA GLU A 402 -6.03 4.61 5.40
C GLU A 402 -6.25 3.16 4.92
N ALA A 403 -7.50 2.74 4.84
CA ALA A 403 -7.89 1.37 4.51
C ALA A 403 -7.79 1.06 3.00
N HIS A 404 -6.70 1.48 2.35
CA HIS A 404 -6.41 1.10 0.97
C HIS A 404 -5.74 -0.29 0.88
N LEU A 405 -5.58 -0.81 -0.32
CA LEU A 405 -5.12 -2.17 -0.60
C LEU A 405 -3.79 -2.57 0.07
N GLN A 406 -2.84 -1.63 0.23
CA GLN A 406 -1.52 -1.92 0.84
C GLN A 406 -1.58 -1.97 2.37
N ASN A 407 -2.50 -1.24 2.99
CA ASN A 407 -2.65 -1.16 4.45
C ASN A 407 -3.69 -2.15 4.99
N THR A 408 -4.29 -2.97 4.13
CA THR A 408 -5.29 -3.96 4.49
C THR A 408 -4.81 -5.36 4.15
N LEU A 409 -4.86 -6.25 5.14
CA LEU A 409 -4.75 -7.69 4.94
C LEU A 409 -6.15 -8.29 5.06
N VAL A 410 -6.43 -9.30 4.26
CA VAL A 410 -7.66 -10.07 4.36
C VAL A 410 -7.30 -11.52 4.70
N ALA A 411 -7.75 -11.99 5.84
CA ALA A 411 -7.59 -13.37 6.22
C ALA A 411 -8.69 -14.21 5.58
N VAL A 412 -8.29 -15.29 4.92
CA VAL A 412 -9.16 -16.23 4.22
C VAL A 412 -9.13 -17.59 4.90
N ALA A 413 -10.26 -18.28 4.91
CA ALA A 413 -10.36 -19.67 5.32
C ALA A 413 -9.70 -20.59 4.27
N ASP A 414 -9.62 -21.90 4.56
CA ASP A 414 -8.98 -22.89 3.66
C ASP A 414 -9.65 -22.98 2.28
N ASP A 415 -10.93 -22.64 2.18
CA ASP A 415 -11.68 -22.55 0.92
C ASP A 415 -11.48 -21.22 0.16
N GLY A 416 -10.65 -20.33 0.68
CA GLY A 416 -10.41 -19.00 0.12
C GLY A 416 -11.47 -17.95 0.47
N THR A 417 -12.46 -18.27 1.31
CA THR A 417 -13.51 -17.32 1.74
C THR A 417 -12.94 -16.28 2.70
N PRO A 418 -13.16 -14.96 2.47
CA PRO A 418 -12.77 -13.91 3.40
C PRO A 418 -13.49 -14.02 4.75
N VAL A 419 -12.75 -14.02 5.86
CA VAL A 419 -13.33 -14.20 7.21
C VAL A 419 -12.93 -13.08 8.18
N GLN A 420 -11.92 -12.29 7.86
CA GLN A 420 -11.43 -11.21 8.71
C GLN A 420 -10.65 -10.18 7.90
N ALA A 421 -10.71 -8.90 8.27
CA ALA A 421 -9.76 -7.88 7.80
C ALA A 421 -8.79 -7.49 8.93
N LEU A 422 -7.53 -7.23 8.56
CA LEU A 422 -6.54 -6.65 9.46
C LEU A 422 -6.03 -5.35 8.82
N PHE A 423 -5.93 -4.31 9.63
CA PHE A 423 -5.45 -3.00 9.19
C PHE A 423 -4.14 -2.65 9.88
N ARG A 424 -3.32 -1.87 9.21
CA ARG A 424 -1.99 -1.45 9.68
C ARG A 424 -1.66 -0.04 9.23
N ASP A 425 -0.61 0.55 9.83
CA ASP A 425 0.02 1.81 9.47
C ASP A 425 -0.66 3.07 10.07
N ALA A 426 -0.28 3.38 11.32
CA ALA A 426 -0.80 4.53 12.05
C ALA A 426 -0.34 5.89 11.48
N GLU A 427 0.77 5.94 10.70
CA GLU A 427 1.27 7.15 10.06
C GLU A 427 0.21 7.79 9.12
N GLY A 428 -0.53 6.97 8.39
CA GLY A 428 -1.57 7.43 7.47
C GLY A 428 -2.90 7.78 8.12
N VAL A 429 -3.14 7.37 9.35
CA VAL A 429 -4.41 7.61 10.07
C VAL A 429 -4.59 9.08 10.40
N LYS A 430 -5.82 9.61 10.28
CA LYS A 430 -6.20 10.92 10.77
C LYS A 430 -7.26 10.79 11.86
N LEU A 431 -7.27 11.75 12.79
CA LEU A 431 -8.28 11.83 13.83
C LEU A 431 -9.21 13.02 13.52
N LEU A 432 -10.51 12.86 13.71
CA LEU A 432 -11.49 13.95 13.53
C LEU A 432 -11.35 15.08 14.55
N THR A 433 -10.45 14.94 15.52
CA THR A 433 -9.97 16.05 16.36
C THR A 433 -8.96 16.95 15.67
N ASP A 434 -8.34 16.49 14.59
CA ASP A 434 -7.23 17.15 13.89
C ASP A 434 -7.61 17.56 12.46
N VAL A 435 -8.68 16.99 11.90
CA VAL A 435 -9.18 17.28 10.56
C VAL A 435 -10.69 17.47 10.58
N GLU A 436 -11.21 18.28 9.67
CA GLU A 436 -12.65 18.43 9.51
C GLU A 436 -13.29 17.10 9.09
N ARG A 437 -14.54 16.86 9.56
CA ARG A 437 -15.26 15.60 9.28
C ARG A 437 -15.45 15.37 7.77
N ALA A 438 -15.67 16.42 7.00
CA ALA A 438 -15.83 16.34 5.55
C ALA A 438 -14.55 15.90 4.86
N ASP A 439 -13.39 16.44 5.25
CA ASP A 439 -12.08 16.07 4.72
C ASP A 439 -11.72 14.61 5.12
N GLY A 440 -12.04 14.25 6.36
CA GLY A 440 -11.89 12.88 6.85
C GLY A 440 -12.73 11.89 6.06
N TRP A 441 -13.97 12.24 5.74
CA TRP A 441 -14.86 11.43 4.92
C TRP A 441 -14.37 11.29 3.48
N GLU A 442 -13.96 12.39 2.85
CA GLU A 442 -13.40 12.35 1.49
C GLU A 442 -12.19 11.42 1.41
N ARG A 443 -11.27 11.52 2.41
CA ARG A 443 -10.12 10.61 2.51
C ARG A 443 -10.54 9.15 2.71
N LEU A 444 -11.53 8.89 3.58
CA LEU A 444 -12.06 7.54 3.78
C LEU A 444 -12.62 6.97 2.48
N VAL A 445 -13.46 7.72 1.76
CA VAL A 445 -14.05 7.32 0.48
C VAL A 445 -12.95 7.05 -0.54
N TYR A 446 -11.95 7.92 -0.65
CA TYR A 446 -10.83 7.70 -1.53
C TYR A 446 -10.06 6.41 -1.21
N CYS A 447 -9.72 6.18 0.06
CA CYS A 447 -8.95 5.01 0.47
C CYS A 447 -9.76 3.71 0.39
N LEU A 448 -10.97 3.69 0.98
CA LEU A 448 -11.79 2.48 1.06
C LEU A 448 -12.52 2.19 -0.25
N VAL A 449 -13.18 3.19 -0.85
CA VAL A 449 -14.02 2.92 -2.04
C VAL A 449 -13.19 2.91 -3.29
N VAL A 450 -12.38 3.96 -3.55
CA VAL A 450 -11.66 4.13 -4.82
C VAL A 450 -10.40 3.25 -4.89
N ASN A 451 -9.55 3.30 -3.86
CA ASN A 451 -8.26 2.58 -3.85
C ASN A 451 -8.32 1.19 -3.24
N HIS A 452 -9.51 0.68 -2.92
CA HIS A 452 -9.65 -0.65 -2.35
C HIS A 452 -10.83 -1.41 -2.98
N LEU A 453 -12.08 -1.10 -2.59
CA LEU A 453 -13.25 -1.86 -3.03
C LEU A 453 -13.39 -1.87 -4.55
N TRP A 454 -13.14 -0.73 -5.20
CA TRP A 454 -13.19 -0.63 -6.66
C TRP A 454 -12.17 -1.55 -7.33
N GLU A 455 -10.94 -1.57 -6.86
CA GLU A 455 -9.88 -2.40 -7.47
C GLU A 455 -10.17 -3.91 -7.29
N ILE A 456 -10.65 -4.33 -6.11
CA ILE A 456 -11.04 -5.73 -5.87
C ILE A 456 -12.27 -6.10 -6.73
N ALA A 457 -13.27 -5.23 -6.79
CA ALA A 457 -14.48 -5.43 -7.59
C ALA A 457 -14.14 -5.67 -9.07
N VAL A 458 -13.20 -4.89 -9.59
CA VAL A 458 -12.72 -5.03 -10.98
C VAL A 458 -11.93 -6.31 -11.18
N ALA A 459 -10.99 -6.59 -10.28
CA ALA A 459 -10.19 -7.81 -10.37
C ALA A 459 -11.08 -9.07 -10.35
N LEU A 460 -12.19 -9.02 -9.62
CA LEU A 460 -13.19 -10.08 -9.57
C LEU A 460 -14.01 -10.16 -10.87
N ALA A 461 -14.50 -9.01 -11.36
CA ALA A 461 -15.29 -8.95 -12.59
C ALA A 461 -14.47 -9.37 -13.83
N GLU A 462 -13.17 -9.03 -13.88
CA GLU A 462 -12.26 -9.49 -14.94
C GLU A 462 -12.11 -11.02 -14.97
N ARG A 463 -12.08 -11.66 -13.80
CA ARG A 463 -11.96 -13.12 -13.68
C ARG A 463 -13.31 -13.84 -13.88
N ARG A 464 -14.40 -13.15 -13.69
CA ARG A 464 -15.78 -13.66 -13.79
C ARG A 464 -16.62 -12.74 -14.67
N PRO A 465 -16.46 -12.82 -16.00
CA PRO A 465 -17.23 -12.00 -16.95
C PRO A 465 -18.74 -12.15 -16.73
N GLY A 466 -19.45 -11.04 -16.66
CA GLY A 466 -20.89 -10.98 -16.38
C GLY A 466 -21.26 -10.83 -14.91
N PHE A 467 -20.30 -10.90 -13.98
CA PHE A 467 -20.53 -10.58 -12.58
C PHE A 467 -20.49 -9.05 -12.34
N ASP A 468 -21.58 -8.52 -11.79
CA ASP A 468 -21.67 -7.13 -11.35
C ASP A 468 -21.49 -7.03 -9.82
N PRO A 469 -20.38 -6.46 -9.32
CA PRO A 469 -20.10 -6.34 -7.90
C PRO A 469 -20.84 -5.20 -7.19
N TRP A 470 -21.33 -4.20 -7.95
CA TRP A 470 -21.78 -2.93 -7.37
C TRP A 470 -23.08 -3.01 -6.58
N PRO A 471 -24.11 -3.80 -6.96
CA PRO A 471 -25.31 -3.93 -6.16
C PRO A 471 -25.04 -4.48 -4.75
N ALA A 472 -24.09 -5.41 -4.58
CA ALA A 472 -23.72 -5.93 -3.27
C ALA A 472 -22.98 -4.89 -2.44
N ALA A 473 -22.03 -4.14 -3.06
CA ALA A 473 -21.31 -3.07 -2.38
C ALA A 473 -22.27 -1.96 -1.91
N ARG A 474 -23.21 -1.56 -2.77
CA ARG A 474 -24.26 -0.61 -2.43
C ARG A 474 -25.10 -1.08 -1.25
N ARG A 475 -25.57 -2.34 -1.27
CA ARG A 475 -26.35 -2.91 -0.16
C ARG A 475 -25.57 -2.95 1.15
N GLU A 476 -24.27 -3.29 1.10
CA GLU A 476 -23.45 -3.32 2.31
C GLU A 476 -23.28 -1.92 2.91
N LEU A 477 -22.93 -0.93 2.09
CA LEU A 477 -22.81 0.47 2.55
C LEU A 477 -24.14 0.98 3.13
N ALA A 478 -25.26 0.71 2.48
CA ALA A 478 -26.59 1.16 2.92
C ALA A 478 -27.05 0.57 4.28
N ARG A 479 -26.37 -0.47 4.81
CA ARG A 479 -26.65 -1.03 6.15
C ARG A 479 -26.18 -0.13 7.29
N HIS A 480 -25.32 0.84 6.98
CA HIS A 480 -24.73 1.72 7.99
C HIS A 480 -25.45 3.06 8.03
N ASP A 481 -25.96 3.42 9.21
CA ASP A 481 -26.71 4.66 9.45
C ASP A 481 -25.74 5.85 9.61
N LEU A 482 -25.18 6.28 8.47
CA LEU A 482 -24.28 7.44 8.37
C LEU A 482 -24.84 8.41 7.33
N PRO A 483 -25.02 9.70 7.68
CA PRO A 483 -25.54 10.71 6.73
C PRO A 483 -24.74 10.79 5.43
N GLU A 484 -23.44 10.62 5.52
CA GLU A 484 -22.52 10.69 4.40
C GLU A 484 -22.72 9.53 3.40
N ILE A 485 -23.19 8.38 3.84
CA ILE A 485 -23.45 7.24 2.95
C ILE A 485 -24.61 7.54 2.01
N GLY A 486 -25.69 8.16 2.51
CA GLY A 486 -26.79 8.56 1.65
C GLY A 486 -26.33 9.49 0.51
N ALA A 487 -25.48 10.46 0.83
CA ALA A 487 -24.87 11.34 -0.17
C ALA A 487 -23.95 10.59 -1.13
N LEU A 488 -23.12 9.67 -0.63
CA LEU A 488 -22.22 8.85 -1.44
C LEU A 488 -22.97 8.00 -2.47
N LEU A 489 -24.08 7.36 -2.08
CA LEU A 489 -24.84 6.46 -2.92
C LEU A 489 -25.66 7.15 -4.02
N VAL A 490 -25.89 8.46 -3.91
CA VAL A 490 -26.59 9.28 -4.93
C VAL A 490 -25.65 10.21 -5.69
N SER A 491 -24.43 10.43 -5.21
CA SER A 491 -23.45 11.26 -5.90
C SER A 491 -23.09 10.67 -7.27
N PRO A 492 -23.08 11.46 -8.35
CA PRO A 492 -22.64 10.95 -9.66
C PRO A 492 -21.15 10.68 -9.72
N THR A 493 -20.37 11.19 -8.76
CA THR A 493 -18.91 11.10 -8.78
C THR A 493 -18.31 10.70 -7.43
N LEU A 494 -17.11 10.12 -7.49
CA LEU A 494 -16.20 9.80 -6.39
C LEU A 494 -14.91 10.64 -6.49
N PRO A 495 -14.22 10.90 -5.36
CA PRO A 495 -12.94 11.62 -5.38
C PRO A 495 -11.82 10.72 -5.95
N GLY A 496 -11.13 11.19 -6.98
CA GLY A 496 -9.95 10.54 -7.55
C GLY A 496 -8.70 11.39 -7.41
N LYS A 497 -7.63 10.86 -6.85
CA LYS A 497 -6.38 11.61 -6.65
C LYS A 497 -5.64 11.85 -7.97
N THR A 498 -5.09 13.06 -8.16
CA THR A 498 -4.29 13.45 -9.32
C THR A 498 -2.80 13.18 -9.05
N ASN A 499 -2.32 12.00 -9.33
CA ASN A 499 -0.92 11.65 -9.07
C ASN A 499 0.05 12.11 -10.17
N LEU A 500 -0.38 12.09 -11.42
CA LEU A 500 0.44 12.54 -12.56
C LEU A 500 0.62 14.06 -12.55
N LEU A 501 -0.47 14.82 -12.43
CA LEU A 501 -0.44 16.27 -12.37
C LEU A 501 0.28 16.77 -11.11
N LEU A 502 0.04 16.12 -9.95
CA LEU A 502 0.73 16.41 -8.70
C LEU A 502 2.26 16.29 -8.87
N ARG A 503 2.71 15.17 -9.39
CA ARG A 503 4.14 14.92 -9.63
C ARG A 503 4.72 15.83 -10.71
N TRP A 504 3.94 16.15 -11.74
CA TRP A 504 4.37 17.03 -12.80
C TRP A 504 4.63 18.46 -12.33
N THR A 505 3.74 18.98 -11.50
CA THR A 505 3.84 20.35 -10.97
C THR A 505 4.77 20.48 -9.77
N GLY A 506 5.36 19.39 -9.29
CA GLY A 506 6.23 19.38 -8.11
C GLY A 506 5.50 19.68 -6.80
N ALA A 507 4.16 19.54 -6.77
CA ALA A 507 3.37 19.72 -5.57
C ALA A 507 3.59 18.58 -4.58
N ASP A 508 3.47 18.88 -3.27
CA ASP A 508 3.60 17.88 -2.21
C ASP A 508 2.37 16.94 -2.17
N GLY A 509 2.55 15.75 -1.62
CA GLY A 509 1.47 14.81 -1.39
C GLY A 509 0.33 15.36 -0.53
N ALA A 510 0.62 16.34 0.34
CA ALA A 510 -0.35 17.09 1.11
C ALA A 510 -1.25 18.01 0.25
N ASP A 511 -0.75 18.47 -0.90
CA ASP A 511 -1.47 19.32 -1.86
C ASP A 511 -2.27 18.52 -2.90
N ALA A 512 -2.43 17.21 -2.68
CA ALA A 512 -3.14 16.35 -3.60
C ALA A 512 -4.58 16.86 -3.84
N ARG A 513 -4.88 17.10 -5.12
CA ARG A 513 -6.22 17.47 -5.56
C ARG A 513 -7.01 16.25 -5.96
N TYR A 514 -8.30 16.28 -5.71
CA TYR A 514 -9.23 15.28 -6.19
C TYR A 514 -9.90 15.74 -7.48
N LEU A 515 -10.07 14.82 -8.41
CA LEU A 515 -10.89 14.98 -9.60
C LEU A 515 -12.13 14.08 -9.49
N PRO A 516 -13.26 14.45 -10.12
CA PRO A 516 -14.47 13.64 -10.08
C PRO A 516 -14.30 12.39 -10.97
N LEU A 517 -14.41 11.21 -10.38
CA LEU A 517 -14.52 9.93 -11.10
C LEU A 517 -15.98 9.50 -11.18
N PRO A 518 -16.44 8.85 -12.25
CA PRO A 518 -17.79 8.25 -12.28
C PRO A 518 -18.01 7.34 -11.08
N ASN A 519 -19.15 7.47 -10.42
CA ASN A 519 -19.47 6.67 -9.23
C ASN A 519 -20.24 5.40 -9.62
N PRO A 520 -19.62 4.21 -9.53
CA PRO A 520 -20.32 2.97 -9.85
C PRO A 520 -21.32 2.52 -8.77
N LEU A 521 -21.33 3.19 -7.63
CA LEU A 521 -22.30 2.98 -6.55
C LEU A 521 -23.61 3.75 -6.78
N SER A 522 -23.64 4.78 -7.64
CA SER A 522 -24.87 5.49 -7.95
C SER A 522 -25.78 4.66 -8.84
N GLU A 523 -27.09 4.75 -8.61
CA GLU A 523 -28.07 4.28 -9.58
C GLU A 523 -28.12 5.30 -10.73
N THR A 524 -27.63 4.90 -11.91
CA THR A 524 -27.83 5.66 -13.16
C THR A 524 -29.22 5.40 -13.73
#